data_e1c3516b6380e9e6eba13f8f6a252ce2
#
_entry.id   e1c3516b6380e9e6eba13f8f6a252ce2
#
_cell.length_a   1.000
_cell.length_b   1.000
_cell.length_c   1.000
_cell.angle_alpha   90.00
_cell.angle_beta   90.00
_cell.angle_gamma   90.00
#
_symmetry.space_group_name_H-M   'P 1'
#
loop_
_entity.id
_entity.type
_entity.pdbx_description
1 polymer ?
#
loop_
_entity_poly.entity_id
_entity_poly.type
_entity_poly.pdbx_seq_one_letter_code
_entity_poly.pdbx_strand_id
1 'polypeptide(L)'
;MKRLILALILLVVVLITGCADAGRRDQDKKSVHSPAVTLGIERIGEYEQLFAGKRVGLITNQTGVDSKLRSSEDILLAHTDLTGIFVPEHGLFGAVAAGDDVDGAEYKGVKVYSLYGAARRPTPAMLDSIDVMTVDIQDLSLIHIS
;
A
#
# COMPACT_ATOMS: atom_id res chain seq x y z
N MET A 1 1.18 -34.80 -61.83
CA MET A 1 1.49 -34.75 -60.36
C MET A 1 2.21 -33.49 -59.94
N LYS A 2 3.33 -33.08 -60.51
CA LYS A 2 4.10 -31.86 -60.10
C LYS A 2 3.26 -30.57 -60.12
N ARG A 3 2.43 -30.39 -61.14
CA ARG A 3 1.58 -29.17 -61.28
C ARG A 3 0.46 -29.11 -60.23
N LEU A 4 -0.07 -30.25 -59.78
CA LEU A 4 -1.09 -30.33 -58.77
C LEU A 4 -0.52 -30.03 -57.39
N ILE A 5 0.71 -30.47 -57.10
CA ILE A 5 1.43 -30.21 -55.86
C ILE A 5 1.76 -28.70 -55.76
N LEU A 6 2.21 -28.11 -56.87
CA LEU A 6 2.55 -26.69 -56.93
C LEU A 6 1.30 -25.81 -56.67
N ALA A 7 0.14 -26.18 -57.22
CA ALA A 7 -1.13 -25.46 -57.00
C ALA A 7 -1.59 -25.60 -55.53
N LEU A 8 -1.39 -26.76 -54.91
CA LEU A 8 -1.76 -26.96 -53.51
C LEU A 8 -0.85 -26.16 -52.55
N ILE A 9 0.46 -26.08 -52.84
CA ILE A 9 1.41 -25.27 -52.08
C ILE A 9 1.04 -23.78 -52.19
N LEU A 10 0.70 -23.31 -53.41
CA LEU A 10 0.28 -21.91 -53.60
C LEU A 10 -0.99 -21.56 -52.87
N LEU A 11 -1.97 -22.49 -52.81
CA LEU A 11 -3.21 -22.31 -52.06
C LEU A 11 -2.97 -22.22 -50.56
N VAL A 12 -2.07 -23.05 -50.01
CA VAL A 12 -1.71 -23.06 -48.60
C VAL A 12 -0.98 -21.74 -48.21
N VAL A 13 -0.08 -21.26 -49.04
CA VAL A 13 0.63 -19.99 -48.80
C VAL A 13 -0.36 -18.80 -48.80
N VAL A 14 -1.32 -18.77 -49.69
CA VAL A 14 -2.38 -17.73 -49.73
C VAL A 14 -3.25 -17.78 -48.48
N LEU A 15 -3.58 -18.96 -47.96
CA LEU A 15 -4.36 -19.12 -46.75
C LEU A 15 -3.57 -18.68 -45.49
N ILE A 16 -2.28 -18.87 -45.45
CA ILE A 16 -1.42 -18.46 -44.30
C ILE A 16 -1.18 -16.94 -44.30
N THR A 17 -1.05 -16.31 -45.48
CA THR A 17 -0.85 -14.86 -45.55
C THR A 17 -2.15 -14.07 -45.34
N GLY A 18 -3.32 -14.67 -45.58
CA GLY A 18 -4.61 -14.02 -45.36
C GLY A 18 -5.05 -13.91 -43.90
N CYS A 19 -4.44 -14.66 -42.97
CA CYS A 19 -4.77 -14.61 -41.54
C CYS A 19 -3.90 -13.65 -40.72
N ALA A 20 -2.95 -12.96 -41.31
CA ALA A 20 -2.01 -12.10 -40.54
C ALA A 20 -2.46 -10.64 -40.35
N ASP A 21 -3.58 -10.24 -40.94
CA ASP A 21 -3.98 -8.82 -40.92
C ASP A 21 -5.35 -8.54 -40.27
N ALA A 22 -5.91 -9.52 -39.56
CA ALA A 22 -7.14 -9.32 -38.81
C ALA A 22 -6.86 -9.30 -37.31
N GLY A 23 -6.26 -8.23 -36.78
CA GLY A 23 -6.07 -8.15 -35.32
C GLY A 23 -5.27 -7.00 -34.79
N ARG A 24 -4.82 -6.08 -35.59
CA ARG A 24 -4.27 -4.83 -35.04
C ARG A 24 -5.40 -3.81 -34.87
N ARG A 25 -6.32 -4.11 -33.95
CA ARG A 25 -7.05 -3.02 -33.30
C ARG A 25 -6.00 -2.31 -32.45
N ASP A 26 -5.50 -1.21 -32.94
CA ASP A 26 -4.86 -0.18 -32.17
C ASP A 26 -5.90 0.20 -31.09
N GLN A 27 -5.79 -0.45 -29.95
CA GLN A 27 -6.39 0.09 -28.75
C GLN A 27 -5.55 1.34 -28.45
N ASP A 28 -5.98 2.47 -28.99
CA ASP A 28 -5.75 3.77 -28.38
C ASP A 28 -6.21 3.64 -26.93
N LYS A 29 -5.36 3.09 -26.08
CA LYS A 29 -5.39 3.31 -24.66
C LYS A 29 -5.10 4.80 -24.50
N LYS A 30 -6.16 5.58 -24.68
CA LYS A 30 -6.21 6.92 -24.12
C LYS A 30 -5.80 6.74 -22.67
N SER A 31 -4.54 6.98 -22.39
CA SER A 31 -4.03 7.02 -21.03
C SER A 31 -4.86 8.11 -20.35
N VAL A 32 -5.86 7.70 -19.60
CA VAL A 32 -6.51 8.61 -18.67
C VAL A 32 -5.39 9.00 -17.73
N HIS A 33 -4.78 10.13 -17.99
CA HIS A 33 -3.83 10.77 -17.10
C HIS A 33 -4.69 11.25 -15.93
N SER A 34 -5.00 10.34 -15.01
CA SER A 34 -5.43 10.75 -13.69
C SER A 34 -4.30 11.61 -13.15
N PRO A 35 -4.59 12.83 -12.67
CA PRO A 35 -3.56 13.63 -12.01
C PRO A 35 -2.92 12.74 -10.95
N ALA A 36 -1.59 12.61 -10.98
CA ALA A 36 -0.87 11.83 -10.00
C ALA A 36 -1.16 12.42 -8.62
N VAL A 37 -1.88 11.67 -7.80
CA VAL A 37 -2.10 12.06 -6.41
C VAL A 37 -0.83 11.73 -5.64
N THR A 38 -0.26 12.71 -4.97
CA THR A 38 0.85 12.51 -4.04
C THR A 38 0.27 12.30 -2.64
N LEU A 39 0.57 11.17 -2.04
CA LEU A 39 0.09 10.84 -0.69
C LEU A 39 0.83 11.67 0.36
N GLY A 40 0.18 11.95 1.51
CA GLY A 40 0.79 12.70 2.59
C GLY A 40 2.11 12.11 3.06
N ILE A 41 2.18 10.78 3.18
CA ILE A 41 3.39 10.07 3.60
C ILE A 41 4.55 10.22 2.61
N GLU A 42 4.30 10.41 1.31
CA GLU A 42 5.33 10.65 0.29
C GLU A 42 5.97 12.03 0.41
N ARG A 43 5.32 12.93 1.13
CA ARG A 43 5.76 14.31 1.35
C ARG A 43 6.44 14.51 2.70
N ILE A 44 6.76 13.44 3.43
CA ILE A 44 7.32 13.50 4.79
C ILE A 44 8.55 14.40 4.87
N GLY A 45 9.40 14.38 3.84
CA GLY A 45 10.59 15.23 3.74
C GLY A 45 10.30 16.73 3.68
N GLU A 46 9.11 17.15 3.25
CA GLU A 46 8.70 18.56 3.25
C GLU A 46 8.33 19.05 4.66
N TYR A 47 8.11 18.12 5.59
CA TYR A 47 7.65 18.38 6.94
C TYR A 47 8.63 17.97 8.03
N GLU A 48 9.88 17.66 7.69
CA GLU A 48 10.91 17.19 8.64
C GLU A 48 11.06 18.12 9.85
N GLN A 49 10.90 19.44 9.67
CA GLN A 49 10.97 20.40 10.77
C GLN A 49 9.88 20.19 11.85
N LEU A 50 8.77 19.52 11.53
CA LEU A 50 7.72 19.21 12.50
C LEU A 50 8.14 18.06 13.44
N PHE A 51 9.07 17.22 12.98
CA PHE A 51 9.54 16.03 13.67
C PHE A 51 10.91 16.19 14.31
N ALA A 52 11.66 17.25 13.94
CA ALA A 52 13.03 17.46 14.40
C ALA A 52 13.13 17.46 15.94
N GLY A 53 13.91 16.53 16.49
CA GLY A 53 14.12 16.38 17.93
C GLY A 53 12.91 15.92 18.73
N LYS A 54 11.89 15.38 18.07
CA LYS A 54 10.66 14.89 18.70
C LYS A 54 10.52 13.39 18.53
N ARG A 55 10.04 12.73 19.58
CA ARG A 55 9.65 11.33 19.56
C ARG A 55 8.29 11.20 18.89
N VAL A 56 8.22 10.38 17.85
CA VAL A 56 7.05 10.26 16.97
C VAL A 56 6.30 8.98 17.28
N GLY A 57 4.98 9.08 17.39
CA GLY A 57 4.05 7.96 17.39
C GLY A 57 3.33 7.86 16.05
N LEU A 58 3.00 6.66 15.63
CA LEU A 58 2.23 6.39 14.41
C LEU A 58 1.01 5.54 14.73
N ILE A 59 -0.17 6.02 14.35
CA ILE A 59 -1.38 5.20 14.30
C ILE A 59 -1.53 4.70 12.87
N THR A 60 -1.49 3.39 12.66
CA THR A 60 -1.57 2.79 11.33
C THR A 60 -2.08 1.35 11.37
N ASN A 61 -2.34 0.80 10.21
CA ASN A 61 -2.57 -0.61 9.94
C ASN A 61 -2.00 -0.96 8.56
N GLN A 62 -2.33 -2.13 8.02
CA GLN A 62 -1.86 -2.62 6.72
C GLN A 62 -2.21 -1.70 5.53
N THR A 63 -3.05 -0.67 5.72
CA THR A 63 -3.43 0.27 4.65
C THR A 63 -2.53 1.51 4.61
N GLY A 64 -1.69 1.73 5.63
CA GLY A 64 -0.72 2.81 5.69
C GLY A 64 0.47 2.51 4.77
N VAL A 65 0.34 2.85 3.49
CA VAL A 65 1.37 2.60 2.47
C VAL A 65 1.46 3.76 1.49
N ASP A 66 2.63 3.93 0.90
CA ASP A 66 2.83 4.88 -0.20
C ASP A 66 2.37 4.31 -1.55
N SER A 67 2.49 5.10 -2.62
CA SER A 67 2.13 4.70 -3.99
C SER A 67 2.96 3.53 -4.54
N LYS A 68 4.07 3.17 -3.86
CA LYS A 68 4.95 2.04 -4.17
C LYS A 68 4.76 0.87 -3.22
N LEU A 69 3.70 0.90 -2.40
CA LEU A 69 3.39 -0.09 -1.36
C LEU A 69 4.47 -0.22 -0.28
N ARG A 70 5.28 0.82 -0.03
CA ARG A 70 6.16 0.87 1.13
C ARG A 70 5.33 1.28 2.34
N SER A 71 5.52 0.62 3.45
CA SER A 71 4.75 0.87 4.66
C SER A 71 5.09 2.21 5.30
N SER A 72 4.11 2.85 5.93
CA SER A 72 4.28 4.14 6.59
C SER A 72 5.23 4.05 7.78
N GLU A 73 5.26 2.93 8.49
CA GLU A 73 6.21 2.68 9.56
C GLU A 73 7.65 2.66 9.05
N ASP A 74 7.92 2.07 7.89
CA ASP A 74 9.26 2.06 7.30
C ASP A 74 9.70 3.45 6.83
N ILE A 75 8.77 4.20 6.27
CA ILE A 75 9.03 5.57 5.82
C ILE A 75 9.33 6.47 7.04
N LEU A 76 8.50 6.40 8.08
CA LEU A 76 8.71 7.20 9.29
C LEU A 76 9.98 6.81 10.05
N LEU A 77 10.31 5.51 10.11
CA LEU A 77 11.58 5.05 10.68
C LEU A 77 12.81 5.65 9.98
N ALA A 78 12.72 5.86 8.66
CA ALA A 78 13.81 6.43 7.88
C ALA A 78 13.96 7.95 8.04
N HIS A 79 12.89 8.66 8.43
CA HIS A 79 12.84 10.14 8.42
C HIS A 79 12.64 10.76 9.81
N THR A 80 12.27 9.98 10.83
CA THR A 80 11.89 10.49 12.15
C THR A 80 12.40 9.60 13.28
N ASP A 81 12.32 10.08 14.51
CA ASP A 81 12.52 9.29 15.72
C ASP A 81 11.19 8.58 16.08
N LEU A 82 10.84 7.52 15.31
CA LEU A 82 9.65 6.74 15.56
C LEU A 82 9.82 5.87 16.80
N THR A 83 9.09 6.14 17.88
CA THR A 83 9.22 5.48 19.19
C THR A 83 8.04 4.60 19.55
N GLY A 84 6.90 4.73 18.87
CA GLY A 84 5.72 3.91 19.12
C GLY A 84 4.81 3.77 17.90
N ILE A 85 4.30 2.57 17.69
CA ILE A 85 3.31 2.26 16.66
C ILE A 85 2.03 1.81 17.37
N PHE A 86 0.92 2.42 17.00
CA PHE A 86 -0.39 2.14 17.57
C PHE A 86 -1.26 1.51 16.50
N VAL A 87 -1.70 0.29 16.77
CA VAL A 87 -2.49 -0.47 15.80
C VAL A 87 -3.93 -0.65 16.30
N PRO A 88 -4.91 -0.20 15.54
CA PRO A 88 -6.29 -0.51 15.82
C PRO A 88 -6.59 -1.98 15.49
N GLU A 89 -7.84 -2.27 15.22
CA GLU A 89 -8.31 -3.60 14.87
C GLU A 89 -7.48 -4.30 13.79
N HIS A 90 -7.27 -5.61 13.92
CA HIS A 90 -6.53 -6.50 13.01
C HIS A 90 -4.99 -6.39 13.00
N GLY A 91 -4.41 -5.56 13.88
CA GLY A 91 -2.96 -5.46 14.03
C GLY A 91 -2.25 -4.80 12.84
N LEU A 92 -0.92 -4.75 12.90
CA LEU A 92 -0.09 -4.03 11.93
C LEU A 92 -0.15 -4.64 10.52
N PHE A 93 -0.24 -5.95 10.43
CA PHE A 93 -0.21 -6.67 9.14
C PHE A 93 -1.55 -7.26 8.72
N GLY A 94 -2.63 -6.94 9.43
CA GLY A 94 -3.95 -7.48 9.13
C GLY A 94 -4.11 -8.99 9.33
N ALA A 95 -3.09 -9.67 9.88
CA ALA A 95 -3.04 -11.12 10.02
C ALA A 95 -3.47 -11.61 11.41
N VAL A 96 -3.70 -10.70 12.35
CA VAL A 96 -4.12 -11.04 13.70
C VAL A 96 -5.64 -11.15 13.72
N ALA A 97 -6.15 -12.30 14.20
CA ALA A 97 -7.58 -12.47 14.37
C ALA A 97 -8.11 -11.43 15.36
N ALA A 98 -9.33 -10.96 15.14
CA ALA A 98 -9.97 -10.00 16.04
C ALA A 98 -9.98 -10.57 17.46
N GLY A 99 -9.24 -9.96 18.39
CA GLY A 99 -9.15 -10.38 19.79
C GLY A 99 -7.82 -10.98 20.23
N ASP A 100 -6.89 -11.26 19.33
CA ASP A 100 -5.54 -11.68 19.70
C ASP A 100 -4.72 -10.48 20.18
N ASP A 101 -4.06 -10.67 21.32
CA ASP A 101 -3.26 -9.63 21.97
C ASP A 101 -1.92 -9.48 21.26
N VAL A 102 -1.64 -8.28 20.75
CA VAL A 102 -0.33 -7.90 20.18
C VAL A 102 0.48 -7.05 21.16
N ASP A 103 0.05 -6.96 22.42
CA ASP A 103 0.78 -6.23 23.45
C ASP A 103 2.18 -6.84 23.67
N GLY A 104 3.20 -5.96 23.57
CA GLY A 104 4.61 -6.35 23.68
C GLY A 104 5.28 -6.74 22.36
N ALA A 105 4.57 -6.68 21.24
CA ALA A 105 5.20 -6.83 19.93
C ALA A 105 6.11 -5.65 19.61
N GLU A 106 7.19 -5.93 18.87
CA GLU A 106 8.11 -4.90 18.37
C GLU A 106 8.22 -4.99 16.84
N TYR A 107 8.26 -3.84 16.20
CA TYR A 107 8.56 -3.70 14.79
C TYR A 107 9.90 -2.98 14.62
N LYS A 108 10.93 -3.69 14.20
CA LYS A 108 12.30 -3.16 14.01
C LYS A 108 12.82 -2.36 15.23
N GLY A 109 12.51 -2.84 16.44
CA GLY A 109 12.92 -2.19 17.69
C GLY A 109 11.97 -1.11 18.19
N VAL A 110 10.87 -0.83 17.48
CA VAL A 110 9.82 0.10 17.92
C VAL A 110 8.69 -0.67 18.57
N LYS A 111 8.22 -0.19 19.71
CA LYS A 111 7.09 -0.81 20.43
C LYS A 111 5.80 -0.70 19.62
N VAL A 112 5.07 -1.79 19.55
CA VAL A 112 3.73 -1.85 18.95
C VAL A 112 2.70 -1.98 20.06
N TYR A 113 1.73 -1.07 20.06
CA TYR A 113 0.64 -1.02 21.02
C TYR A 113 -0.68 -1.35 20.33
N SER A 114 -1.40 -2.35 20.85
CA SER A 114 -2.74 -2.65 20.39
C SER A 114 -3.74 -1.65 20.97
N LEU A 115 -4.57 -1.08 20.10
CA LEU A 115 -5.74 -0.28 20.48
C LEU A 115 -7.04 -1.10 20.36
N TYR A 116 -6.93 -2.43 20.34
CA TYR A 116 -8.04 -3.35 20.28
C TYR A 116 -8.04 -4.24 21.53
N GLY A 117 -9.20 -4.50 22.08
CA GLY A 117 -9.32 -5.31 23.29
C GLY A 117 -9.40 -4.47 24.58
N ALA A 118 -8.45 -4.63 25.48
CA ALA A 118 -8.44 -3.97 26.79
C ALA A 118 -8.22 -2.45 26.71
N ALA A 119 -7.35 -2.00 25.81
CA ALA A 119 -7.06 -0.60 25.60
C ALA A 119 -7.62 -0.13 24.24
N ARG A 120 -8.74 0.57 24.25
CA ARG A 120 -9.37 1.12 23.03
C ARG A 120 -8.86 2.53 22.67
N ARG A 121 -7.91 3.04 23.40
CA ARG A 121 -7.26 4.34 23.21
C ARG A 121 -5.88 4.29 23.83
N PRO A 122 -4.90 5.08 23.34
CA PRO A 122 -3.60 5.19 23.98
C PRO A 122 -3.76 5.59 25.46
N THR A 123 -3.06 4.88 26.34
CA THR A 123 -2.99 5.25 27.76
C THR A 123 -1.93 6.34 27.97
N PRO A 124 -1.99 7.09 29.09
CA PRO A 124 -0.94 8.06 29.40
C PRO A 124 0.47 7.45 29.37
N ALA A 125 0.66 6.24 29.91
CA ALA A 125 1.94 5.56 29.90
C ALA A 125 2.46 5.23 28.48
N MET A 126 1.57 4.92 27.54
CA MET A 126 1.95 4.71 26.13
C MET A 126 2.35 6.05 25.47
N LEU A 127 1.75 7.16 25.89
CA LEU A 127 2.00 8.48 25.34
C LEU A 127 3.20 9.19 25.95
N ASP A 128 3.70 8.74 27.11
CA ASP A 128 4.84 9.35 27.79
C ASP A 128 6.13 9.39 26.92
N SER A 129 6.24 8.49 25.94
CA SER A 129 7.36 8.44 24.99
C SER A 129 7.06 9.12 23.66
N ILE A 130 5.96 9.83 23.53
CA ILE A 130 5.51 10.43 22.26
C ILE A 130 5.35 11.94 22.44
N ASP A 131 5.97 12.71 21.57
CA ASP A 131 5.83 14.17 21.51
C ASP A 131 4.92 14.61 20.35
N VAL A 132 4.87 13.80 19.28
CA VAL A 132 4.03 14.04 18.09
C VAL A 132 3.37 12.74 17.68
N MET A 133 2.07 12.76 17.49
CA MET A 133 1.31 11.64 16.94
C MET A 133 0.98 11.88 15.48
N THR A 134 1.31 10.91 14.63
CA THR A 134 0.93 10.86 13.22
C THR A 134 -0.14 9.81 13.00
N VAL A 135 -0.95 10.00 11.98
CA VAL A 135 -2.02 9.06 11.61
C VAL A 135 -1.93 8.81 10.11
N ASP A 136 -1.78 7.57 9.74
CA ASP A 136 -1.82 7.12 8.34
C ASP A 136 -2.54 5.77 8.27
N ILE A 137 -3.83 5.83 8.08
CA ILE A 137 -4.73 4.68 8.09
C ILE A 137 -5.93 4.95 7.20
N GLN A 138 -6.37 3.96 6.48
CA GLN A 138 -7.68 3.95 5.83
C GLN A 138 -8.65 3.19 6.72
N ASP A 139 -9.56 3.92 7.35
CA ASP A 139 -10.66 3.36 8.15
C ASP A 139 -11.98 3.68 7.46
N LEU A 140 -12.53 2.67 6.78
CA LEU A 140 -13.84 2.77 6.12
C LEU A 140 -14.85 1.98 6.94
N SER A 141 -15.72 2.67 7.65
CA SER A 141 -16.88 2.04 8.28
C SER A 141 -17.82 1.52 7.19
N LEU A 142 -18.09 0.21 7.21
CA LEU A 142 -19.10 -0.41 6.34
C LEU A 142 -20.54 -0.18 6.82
N ILE A 143 -20.73 0.34 8.05
CA ILE A 143 -22.02 0.47 8.71
C ILE A 143 -22.51 1.92 8.73
N HIS A 144 -21.60 2.87 8.79
CA HIS A 144 -21.90 4.29 8.78
C HIS A 144 -21.03 5.01 7.77
N ILE A 145 -21.60 5.31 6.61
CA ILE A 145 -21.07 6.33 5.71
C ILE A 145 -21.63 7.65 6.22
N SER A 146 -20.88 8.31 7.07
CA SER A 146 -21.20 9.66 7.54
C SER A 146 -20.28 10.65 6.88
#